data_8283e99da9842f159223ddc0d5a4f3c9
#
_entry.id   8283e99da9842f159223ddc0d5a4f3c9
#
_cell.length_a   1.000
_cell.length_b   1.000
_cell.length_c   1.000
_cell.angle_alpha   90.00
_cell.angle_beta   90.00
_cell.angle_gamma   90.00
#
_symmetry.space_group_name_H-M   'P 1'
#
loop_
_entity.id
_entity.type
_entity.pdbx_description
1 polymer ?
#
loop_
_entity_poly.entity_id
_entity_poly.type
_entity_poly.pdbx_seq_one_letter_code
_entity_poly.pdbx_strand_id
1 'polypeptide(L)'
;YDLVIFDEAHKLAARRNPDGTITKTDRYRLAEALCGTGSDDSLALPWQAQHVLLLTATPHMGVDYPYFALWRLLEPNVLATPEAFEGYPDDAKRGHFIRRTKEEMVTFEGKPLYPVRESHTWTFDLNPKEEEVYKATTQYMRAVYNKARILNRSAARLAMSVFQRRLASSSYALMRSFERRVQKLDELIRQIESGELSAEELANQQR
;
A
#
# COMPACT_ATOMS: atom_id res chain seq x y z
N TYR A 1 -23.66 12.91 -4.72
CA TYR A 1 -22.48 13.81 -4.80
C TYR A 1 -22.13 14.04 -6.27
N ASP A 2 -21.78 15.28 -6.61
CA ASP A 2 -21.45 15.64 -7.99
C ASP A 2 -20.03 15.19 -8.37
N LEU A 3 -19.09 15.23 -7.41
CA LEU A 3 -17.69 14.88 -7.60
C LEU A 3 -17.17 14.00 -6.46
N VAL A 4 -16.49 12.93 -6.82
CA VAL A 4 -15.69 12.10 -5.88
C VAL A 4 -14.21 12.17 -6.25
N ILE A 5 -13.37 12.44 -5.28
CA ILE A 5 -11.90 12.52 -5.43
C ILE A 5 -11.25 11.38 -4.67
N PHE A 6 -10.45 10.58 -5.36
CA PHE A 6 -9.63 9.53 -4.75
C PHE A 6 -8.17 10.00 -4.74
N ASP A 7 -7.65 10.31 -3.57
CA ASP A 7 -6.23 10.56 -3.38
C ASP A 7 -5.47 9.23 -3.20
N GLU A 8 -4.22 9.19 -3.66
CA GLU A 8 -3.40 7.97 -3.72
C GLU A 8 -4.13 6.83 -4.45
N ALA A 9 -4.75 7.14 -5.58
CA ALA A 9 -5.62 6.23 -6.34
C ALA A 9 -4.93 4.90 -6.72
N HIS A 10 -3.60 4.83 -6.79
CA HIS A 10 -2.86 3.59 -6.99
C HIS A 10 -3.14 2.52 -5.89
N LYS A 11 -3.71 2.94 -4.74
CA LYS A 11 -4.14 2.02 -3.68
C LYS A 11 -5.50 1.37 -3.94
N LEU A 12 -6.24 1.86 -4.94
CA LEU A 12 -7.44 1.21 -5.47
C LEU A 12 -6.97 0.07 -6.37
N ALA A 13 -6.78 -1.13 -5.81
CA ALA A 13 -6.15 -2.21 -6.54
C ALA A 13 -7.11 -3.36 -6.84
N ALA A 14 -7.12 -3.77 -8.10
CA ALA A 14 -7.62 -5.05 -8.55
C ALA A 14 -6.48 -5.83 -9.21
N ARG A 15 -6.50 -7.16 -9.11
CA ARG A 15 -5.48 -8.04 -9.68
C ARG A 15 -6.14 -9.19 -10.42
N ARG A 16 -5.58 -9.56 -11.55
CA ARG A 16 -5.94 -10.80 -12.25
C ARG A 16 -5.00 -11.91 -11.77
N ASN A 17 -5.59 -12.96 -11.25
CA ASN A 17 -4.86 -14.14 -10.80
C ASN A 17 -4.48 -15.04 -11.98
N PRO A 18 -3.53 -16.00 -11.84
CA PRO A 18 -3.16 -16.92 -12.90
C PRO A 18 -4.31 -17.81 -13.39
N ASP A 19 -5.30 -18.07 -12.55
CA ASP A 19 -6.53 -18.82 -12.87
C ASP A 19 -7.61 -17.98 -13.58
N GLY A 20 -7.29 -16.72 -13.91
CA GLY A 20 -8.19 -15.78 -14.57
C GLY A 20 -9.17 -15.06 -13.64
N THR A 21 -9.26 -15.42 -12.37
CA THR A 21 -10.12 -14.73 -11.40
C THR A 21 -9.59 -13.34 -11.06
N ILE A 22 -10.48 -12.43 -10.67
CA ILE A 22 -10.12 -11.06 -10.31
C ILE A 22 -10.28 -10.90 -8.80
N THR A 23 -9.18 -10.58 -8.13
CA THR A 23 -9.19 -10.20 -6.72
C THR A 23 -9.22 -8.67 -6.61
N LYS A 24 -10.20 -8.13 -5.89
CA LYS A 24 -10.40 -6.70 -5.66
C LYS A 24 -10.17 -6.38 -4.20
N THR A 25 -9.50 -5.27 -3.90
CA THR A 25 -9.46 -4.72 -2.54
C THR A 25 -10.82 -4.11 -2.17
N ASP A 26 -11.14 -4.02 -0.89
CA ASP A 26 -12.40 -3.40 -0.43
C ASP A 26 -12.48 -1.92 -0.85
N ARG A 27 -11.32 -1.24 -0.90
CA ARG A 27 -11.22 0.13 -1.43
C ARG A 27 -11.61 0.21 -2.90
N TYR A 28 -11.20 -0.76 -3.71
CA TYR A 28 -11.56 -0.80 -5.12
C TYR A 28 -13.05 -1.10 -5.30
N ARG A 29 -13.62 -2.03 -4.53
CA ARG A 29 -15.07 -2.31 -4.53
C ARG A 29 -15.89 -1.07 -4.17
N LEU A 30 -15.46 -0.33 -3.13
CA LEU A 30 -16.09 0.94 -2.78
C LEU A 30 -15.97 1.97 -3.91
N ALA A 31 -14.82 2.06 -4.57
CA ALA A 31 -14.66 2.95 -5.72
C ALA A 31 -15.57 2.55 -6.88
N GLU A 32 -15.71 1.26 -7.20
CA GLU A 32 -16.66 0.77 -8.21
C GLU A 32 -18.10 1.16 -7.86
N ALA A 33 -18.52 1.00 -6.60
CA ALA A 33 -19.86 1.38 -6.16
C ALA A 33 -20.10 2.89 -6.29
N LEU A 34 -19.12 3.73 -5.90
CA LEU A 34 -19.20 5.18 -6.01
C LEU A 34 -19.20 5.68 -7.46
N CYS A 35 -18.46 5.01 -8.35
CA CYS A 35 -18.39 5.34 -9.78
C CYS A 35 -19.51 4.69 -10.61
N GLY A 36 -20.35 3.85 -10.01
CA GLY A 36 -21.40 3.12 -10.73
C GLY A 36 -20.88 2.06 -11.71
N THR A 37 -19.66 1.55 -11.48
CA THR A 37 -19.00 0.59 -12.39
C THR A 37 -19.00 -0.83 -11.83
N GLY A 38 -19.53 -1.03 -10.61
CA GLY A 38 -19.55 -2.31 -9.90
C GLY A 38 -20.65 -3.23 -10.42
N SER A 39 -20.34 -4.51 -10.45
CA SER A 39 -21.30 -5.60 -10.72
C SER A 39 -21.77 -6.30 -9.42
N ASP A 40 -21.34 -5.79 -8.25
CA ASP A 40 -21.64 -6.38 -6.95
C ASP A 40 -22.80 -5.63 -6.29
N ASP A 41 -23.97 -6.23 -6.33
CA ASP A 41 -25.19 -5.66 -5.75
C ASP A 41 -25.10 -5.47 -4.22
N SER A 42 -24.17 -6.15 -3.55
CA SER A 42 -23.97 -6.03 -2.09
C SER A 42 -23.49 -4.65 -1.64
N LEU A 43 -22.90 -3.87 -2.55
CA LEU A 43 -22.43 -2.50 -2.33
C LEU A 43 -23.18 -1.49 -3.20
N ALA A 44 -24.36 -1.84 -3.73
CA ALA A 44 -25.17 -0.93 -4.53
C ALA A 44 -25.55 0.32 -3.72
N LEU A 45 -25.08 1.49 -4.18
CA LEU A 45 -25.45 2.77 -3.59
C LEU A 45 -26.66 3.36 -4.32
N PRO A 46 -27.55 4.06 -3.61
CA PRO A 46 -28.72 4.70 -4.24
C PRO A 46 -28.35 5.91 -5.13
N TRP A 47 -27.08 6.24 -5.23
CA TRP A 47 -26.53 7.34 -6.02
C TRP A 47 -25.14 6.98 -6.55
N GLN A 48 -24.73 7.65 -7.62
CA GLN A 48 -23.41 7.53 -8.23
C GLN A 48 -22.80 8.93 -8.37
N ALA A 49 -21.47 9.00 -8.39
CA ALA A 49 -20.77 10.25 -8.67
C ALA A 49 -20.93 10.62 -10.15
N GLN A 50 -21.26 11.89 -10.44
CA GLN A 50 -21.29 12.38 -11.81
C GLN A 50 -19.89 12.58 -12.38
N HIS A 51 -18.95 12.96 -11.53
CA HIS A 51 -17.56 13.19 -11.88
C HIS A 51 -16.63 12.42 -10.94
N VAL A 52 -15.56 11.87 -11.49
CA VAL A 52 -14.55 11.12 -10.75
C VAL A 52 -13.17 11.71 -11.03
N LEU A 53 -12.40 11.99 -9.97
CA LEU A 53 -11.03 12.46 -10.06
C LEU A 53 -10.10 11.50 -9.32
N LEU A 54 -9.16 10.91 -10.05
CA LEU A 54 -8.13 10.01 -9.50
C LEU A 54 -6.80 10.76 -9.41
N LEU A 55 -6.29 10.95 -8.19
CA LEU A 55 -5.01 11.61 -7.94
C LEU A 55 -3.97 10.55 -7.53
N THR A 56 -2.83 10.51 -8.22
CA THR A 56 -1.71 9.65 -7.86
C THR A 56 -0.41 10.10 -8.51
N ALA A 57 0.71 9.97 -7.78
CA ALA A 57 2.03 10.19 -8.33
C ALA A 57 2.55 8.98 -9.14
N THR A 58 1.98 7.78 -8.92
CA THR A 58 2.44 6.51 -9.48
C THR A 58 1.27 5.70 -10.04
N PRO A 59 0.65 6.14 -11.14
CA PRO A 59 -0.54 5.46 -11.69
C PRO A 59 -0.22 4.03 -12.14
N HIS A 60 0.95 3.81 -12.73
CA HIS A 60 1.44 2.50 -13.17
C HIS A 60 2.60 2.04 -12.26
N MET A 61 2.38 0.97 -11.50
CA MET A 61 3.34 0.41 -10.54
C MET A 61 4.08 -0.82 -11.10
N GLY A 62 4.30 -0.88 -12.42
CA GLY A 62 4.96 -2.02 -13.07
C GLY A 62 4.08 -3.26 -13.28
N VAL A 63 2.77 -3.16 -13.03
CA VAL A 63 1.80 -4.23 -13.27
C VAL A 63 0.62 -3.65 -14.03
N ASP A 64 0.27 -4.25 -15.17
CA ASP A 64 -0.70 -3.69 -16.12
C ASP A 64 -2.13 -3.75 -15.62
N TYR A 65 -2.56 -4.86 -15.01
CA TYR A 65 -3.94 -5.03 -14.60
C TYR A 65 -4.42 -4.00 -13.55
N PRO A 66 -3.68 -3.67 -12.48
CA PRO A 66 -4.06 -2.58 -11.57
C PRO A 66 -4.17 -1.21 -12.26
N TYR A 67 -3.31 -0.95 -13.26
CA TYR A 67 -3.38 0.28 -14.05
C TYR A 67 -4.64 0.34 -14.91
N PHE A 68 -4.94 -0.73 -15.66
CA PHE A 68 -6.19 -0.90 -16.38
C PHE A 68 -7.41 -0.71 -15.47
N ALA A 69 -7.37 -1.28 -14.26
CA ALA A 69 -8.47 -1.18 -13.31
C ALA A 69 -8.79 0.27 -12.90
N LEU A 70 -7.78 1.15 -12.80
CA LEU A 70 -8.00 2.57 -12.57
C LEU A 70 -8.70 3.24 -13.74
N TRP A 71 -8.29 2.93 -14.95
CA TRP A 71 -8.92 3.46 -16.17
C TRP A 71 -10.37 3.01 -16.32
N ARG A 72 -10.66 1.77 -15.94
CA ARG A 72 -12.03 1.24 -15.96
C ARG A 72 -12.97 2.01 -15.04
N LEU A 73 -12.50 2.61 -13.94
CA LEU A 73 -13.32 3.48 -13.09
C LEU A 73 -13.71 4.78 -13.79
N LEU A 74 -12.90 5.25 -14.75
CA LEU A 74 -13.18 6.49 -15.51
C LEU A 74 -14.08 6.22 -16.72
N GLU A 75 -13.84 5.13 -17.44
CA GLU A 75 -14.51 4.79 -18.71
C GLU A 75 -14.99 3.34 -18.72
N PRO A 76 -15.97 2.97 -17.87
CA PRO A 76 -16.39 1.58 -17.71
C PRO A 76 -17.00 0.96 -18.96
N ASN A 77 -17.68 1.77 -19.77
CA ASN A 77 -18.39 1.30 -20.97
C ASN A 77 -17.43 0.98 -22.12
N VAL A 78 -16.33 1.72 -22.22
CA VAL A 78 -15.32 1.55 -23.28
C VAL A 78 -14.24 0.58 -22.85
N LEU A 79 -13.84 0.64 -21.58
CA LEU A 79 -12.73 -0.14 -21.00
C LEU A 79 -13.24 -1.32 -20.18
N ALA A 80 -14.14 -2.11 -20.77
CA ALA A 80 -14.72 -3.27 -20.10
C ALA A 80 -13.68 -4.39 -19.87
N THR A 81 -12.70 -4.54 -20.77
CA THR A 81 -11.66 -5.57 -20.72
C THR A 81 -10.26 -5.01 -20.90
N PRO A 82 -9.21 -5.70 -20.42
CA PRO A 82 -7.82 -5.29 -20.65
C PRO A 82 -7.46 -5.14 -22.14
N GLU A 83 -7.99 -6.00 -22.98
CA GLU A 83 -7.75 -5.97 -24.43
C GLU A 83 -8.34 -4.70 -25.08
N ALA A 84 -9.51 -4.24 -24.60
CA ALA A 84 -10.08 -2.96 -25.01
C ALA A 84 -9.20 -1.78 -24.61
N PHE A 85 -8.53 -1.86 -23.45
CA PHE A 85 -7.59 -0.84 -22.99
C PHE A 85 -6.29 -0.82 -23.80
N GLU A 86 -5.77 -1.98 -24.23
CA GLU A 86 -4.60 -2.04 -25.11
C GLU A 86 -4.86 -1.36 -26.44
N GLY A 87 -6.07 -1.55 -27.00
CA GLY A 87 -6.51 -0.91 -28.23
C GLY A 87 -7.02 0.54 -28.06
N TYR A 88 -7.07 1.07 -26.83
CA TYR A 88 -7.63 2.40 -26.58
C TYR A 88 -6.69 3.50 -27.11
N PRO A 89 -7.18 4.42 -27.97
CA PRO A 89 -6.32 5.41 -28.61
C PRO A 89 -5.63 6.33 -27.62
N ASP A 90 -4.36 6.66 -27.86
CA ASP A 90 -3.59 7.54 -26.97
C ASP A 90 -4.15 8.95 -26.91
N ASP A 91 -4.75 9.45 -27.97
CA ASP A 91 -5.41 10.76 -27.97
C ASP A 91 -6.64 10.78 -27.06
N ALA A 92 -7.40 9.68 -27.02
CA ALA A 92 -8.50 9.52 -26.07
C ALA A 92 -7.98 9.46 -24.62
N LYS A 93 -6.89 8.70 -24.37
CA LYS A 93 -6.23 8.68 -23.05
C LYS A 93 -5.81 10.07 -22.60
N ARG A 94 -5.25 10.90 -23.48
CA ARG A 94 -4.84 12.28 -23.16
C ARG A 94 -5.98 13.18 -22.72
N GLY A 95 -7.20 12.93 -23.16
CA GLY A 95 -8.40 13.65 -22.74
C GLY A 95 -8.75 13.43 -21.26
N HIS A 96 -8.38 12.27 -20.69
CA HIS A 96 -8.71 11.87 -19.31
C HIS A 96 -7.51 11.90 -18.35
N PHE A 97 -6.31 12.18 -18.86
CA PHE A 97 -5.09 11.99 -18.09
C PHE A 97 -4.15 13.20 -18.20
N ILE A 98 -3.86 13.82 -17.07
CA ILE A 98 -2.88 14.89 -16.97
C ILE A 98 -1.69 14.40 -16.15
N ARG A 99 -0.52 14.35 -16.78
CA ARG A 99 0.76 14.06 -16.10
C ARG A 99 1.71 15.23 -16.25
N ARG A 100 2.36 15.60 -15.16
CA ARG A 100 3.43 16.59 -15.13
C ARG A 100 4.61 15.98 -14.41
N THR A 101 5.74 15.88 -15.07
CA THR A 101 7.02 15.54 -14.43
C THR A 101 7.85 16.80 -14.22
N LYS A 102 8.75 16.78 -13.24
CA LYS A 102 9.62 17.96 -12.99
C LYS A 102 10.53 18.24 -14.18
N GLU A 103 10.93 17.21 -14.90
CA GLU A 103 11.79 17.27 -16.07
C GLU A 103 11.12 18.00 -17.26
N GLU A 104 9.79 17.92 -17.33
CA GLU A 104 8.98 18.53 -18.40
C GLU A 104 8.53 19.97 -18.08
N MET A 105 8.74 20.40 -16.83
CA MET A 105 8.29 21.73 -16.41
C MET A 105 9.27 22.80 -16.85
N VAL A 106 8.75 23.76 -17.61
CA VAL A 106 9.52 24.89 -18.13
C VAL A 106 8.87 26.23 -17.75
N THR A 107 9.65 27.30 -17.69
CA THR A 107 9.15 28.68 -17.57
C THR A 107 8.42 29.09 -18.84
N PHE A 108 7.75 30.24 -18.82
CA PHE A 108 7.13 30.83 -20.02
C PHE A 108 8.16 31.13 -21.13
N GLU A 109 9.44 31.32 -20.78
CA GLU A 109 10.52 31.52 -21.73
C GLU A 109 11.16 30.21 -22.24
N GLY A 110 10.61 29.06 -21.87
CA GLY A 110 11.08 27.73 -22.29
C GLY A 110 12.31 27.22 -21.54
N LYS A 111 12.71 27.84 -20.43
CA LYS A 111 13.85 27.36 -19.62
C LYS A 111 13.35 26.29 -18.62
N PRO A 112 14.14 25.21 -18.34
CA PRO A 112 13.83 24.25 -17.33
C PRO A 112 13.54 24.91 -15.98
N LEU A 113 12.42 24.54 -15.35
CA LEU A 113 12.03 25.07 -14.03
C LEU A 113 12.82 24.42 -12.90
N TYR A 114 13.26 23.18 -13.09
CA TYR A 114 14.03 22.41 -12.14
C TYR A 114 15.38 21.99 -12.72
N PRO A 115 16.43 21.85 -11.90
CA PRO A 115 17.69 21.30 -12.35
C PRO A 115 17.54 19.82 -12.75
N VAL A 116 18.49 19.34 -13.55
CA VAL A 116 18.56 17.93 -13.92
C VAL A 116 18.68 17.08 -12.64
N ARG A 117 17.90 16.02 -12.59
CA ARG A 117 17.94 15.07 -11.48
C ARG A 117 19.17 14.17 -11.62
N GLU A 118 20.05 14.22 -10.62
CA GLU A 118 21.15 13.29 -10.48
C GLU A 118 20.90 12.38 -9.29
N SER A 119 21.13 11.08 -9.47
CA SER A 119 21.02 10.09 -8.40
C SER A 119 22.39 9.51 -8.08
N HIS A 120 22.85 9.72 -6.85
CA HIS A 120 24.10 9.17 -6.34
C HIS A 120 23.80 8.16 -5.23
N THR A 121 24.46 7.00 -5.30
CA THR A 121 24.40 6.01 -4.22
C THR A 121 25.63 6.22 -3.33
N TRP A 122 25.40 6.62 -2.08
CA TRP A 122 26.44 6.73 -1.08
C TRP A 122 26.45 5.47 -0.22
N THR A 123 27.56 4.77 -0.21
CA THR A 123 27.79 3.65 0.70
C THR A 123 28.43 4.17 1.98
N PHE A 124 28.03 3.62 3.11
CA PHE A 124 28.63 3.91 4.42
C PHE A 124 28.69 2.64 5.24
N ASP A 125 29.67 2.55 6.10
CA ASP A 125 29.81 1.45 7.05
C ASP A 125 29.15 1.85 8.38
N LEU A 126 28.43 0.91 8.97
CA LEU A 126 27.88 1.10 10.31
C LEU A 126 29.03 1.16 11.33
N ASN A 127 28.92 2.01 12.33
CA ASN A 127 29.83 1.93 13.44
C ASN A 127 29.59 0.63 14.24
N PRO A 128 30.56 0.15 15.06
CA PRO A 128 30.44 -1.13 15.75
C PRO A 128 29.18 -1.29 16.62
N LYS A 129 28.72 -0.20 17.25
CA LYS A 129 27.51 -0.20 18.08
C LYS A 129 26.23 -0.29 17.21
N GLU A 130 26.21 0.41 16.10
CA GLU A 130 25.09 0.33 15.15
C GLU A 130 25.01 -1.05 14.52
N GLU A 131 26.16 -1.64 14.17
CA GLU A 131 26.23 -3.00 13.64
C GLU A 131 25.72 -4.04 14.63
N GLU A 132 26.08 -3.90 15.92
CA GLU A 132 25.59 -4.76 16.99
C GLU A 132 24.06 -4.67 17.12
N VAL A 133 23.49 -3.46 17.18
CA VAL A 133 22.04 -3.22 17.22
C VAL A 133 21.36 -3.82 15.98
N TYR A 134 21.94 -3.64 14.81
CA TYR A 134 21.42 -4.20 13.57
C TYR A 134 21.36 -5.72 13.59
N LYS A 135 22.45 -6.37 14.01
CA LYS A 135 22.55 -7.83 14.13
C LYS A 135 21.58 -8.38 15.17
N ALA A 136 21.55 -7.78 16.38
CA ALA A 136 20.64 -8.19 17.46
C ALA A 136 19.17 -8.05 17.05
N THR A 137 18.80 -6.93 16.44
CA THR A 137 17.43 -6.71 15.94
C THR A 137 17.05 -7.72 14.88
N THR A 138 17.96 -8.00 13.95
CA THR A 138 17.72 -8.97 12.87
C THR A 138 17.54 -10.40 13.43
N GLN A 139 18.35 -10.79 14.40
CA GLN A 139 18.23 -12.09 15.08
C GLN A 139 16.90 -12.19 15.84
N TYR A 140 16.56 -11.16 16.60
CA TYR A 140 15.27 -11.09 17.30
C TYR A 140 14.09 -11.25 16.34
N MET A 141 14.08 -10.49 15.25
CA MET A 141 13.02 -10.57 14.25
C MET A 141 12.87 -11.97 13.64
N ARG A 142 14.00 -12.63 13.31
CA ARG A 142 14.00 -14.01 12.80
C ARG A 142 13.43 -15.00 13.82
N ALA A 143 13.84 -14.89 15.08
CA ALA A 143 13.36 -15.75 16.15
C ALA A 143 11.85 -15.58 16.40
N VAL A 144 11.37 -14.34 16.47
CA VAL A 144 9.95 -14.03 16.65
C VAL A 144 9.14 -14.45 15.44
N TYR A 145 9.64 -14.19 14.21
CA TYR A 145 8.96 -14.63 12.99
C TYR A 145 8.77 -16.15 12.93
N ASN A 146 9.82 -16.91 13.25
CA ASN A 146 9.75 -18.38 13.24
C ASN A 146 8.72 -18.91 14.24
N LYS A 147 8.61 -18.30 15.42
CA LYS A 147 7.58 -18.65 16.42
C LYS A 147 6.17 -18.23 15.97
N ALA A 148 6.01 -16.99 15.54
CA ALA A 148 4.71 -16.43 15.16
C ALA A 148 4.17 -16.99 13.83
N ARG A 149 5.02 -17.50 12.95
CA ARG A 149 4.63 -18.15 11.69
C ARG A 149 3.68 -19.32 11.87
N ILE A 150 3.81 -20.01 13.00
CA ILE A 150 2.97 -21.17 13.36
C ILE A 150 1.55 -20.70 13.63
N LEU A 151 1.36 -19.54 14.26
CA LEU A 151 0.05 -18.99 14.66
C LEU A 151 -0.58 -18.14 13.54
N ASN A 152 0.13 -17.12 13.08
CA ASN A 152 -0.36 -16.21 12.02
C ASN A 152 0.79 -15.69 11.15
N ARG A 153 0.96 -16.32 10.00
CA ARG A 153 2.05 -16.00 9.05
C ARG A 153 1.98 -14.58 8.49
N SER A 154 0.79 -14.07 8.24
CA SER A 154 0.59 -12.74 7.66
C SER A 154 0.90 -11.64 8.66
N ALA A 155 0.40 -11.76 9.89
CA ALA A 155 0.69 -10.82 10.97
C ALA A 155 2.19 -10.79 11.32
N ALA A 156 2.85 -11.96 11.38
CA ALA A 156 4.28 -12.05 11.62
C ALA A 156 5.10 -11.35 10.53
N ARG A 157 4.71 -11.52 9.25
CA ARG A 157 5.38 -10.87 8.11
C ARG A 157 5.22 -9.35 8.15
N LEU A 158 4.02 -8.87 8.48
CA LEU A 158 3.74 -7.44 8.63
C LEU A 158 4.58 -6.84 9.76
N ALA A 159 4.60 -7.48 10.93
CA ALA A 159 5.38 -7.01 12.07
C ALA A 159 6.88 -6.92 11.72
N MET A 160 7.45 -7.95 11.07
CA MET A 160 8.83 -7.92 10.59
C MET A 160 9.11 -6.75 9.66
N SER A 161 8.23 -6.52 8.68
CA SER A 161 8.38 -5.40 7.73
C SER A 161 8.39 -4.05 8.44
N VAL A 162 7.56 -3.85 9.46
CA VAL A 162 7.53 -2.62 10.26
C VAL A 162 8.85 -2.42 11.02
N PHE A 163 9.37 -3.46 11.68
CA PHE A 163 10.63 -3.37 12.42
C PHE A 163 11.82 -3.12 11.47
N GLN A 164 11.88 -3.79 10.32
CA GLN A 164 12.92 -3.57 9.31
C GLN A 164 12.94 -2.14 8.79
N ARG A 165 11.77 -1.58 8.47
CA ARG A 165 11.67 -0.18 8.03
C ARG A 165 12.13 0.80 9.11
N ARG A 166 11.81 0.54 10.37
CA ARG A 166 12.23 1.39 11.48
C ARG A 166 13.72 1.29 11.74
N LEU A 167 14.29 0.08 11.67
CA LEU A 167 15.73 -0.15 11.78
C LEU A 167 16.50 0.63 10.70
N ALA A 168 16.02 0.59 9.44
CA ALA A 168 16.62 1.30 8.33
C ALA A 168 16.41 2.83 8.38
N SER A 169 15.40 3.30 9.12
CA SER A 169 15.04 4.73 9.17
C SER A 169 15.71 5.47 10.34
N SER A 170 15.67 4.89 11.54
CA SER A 170 16.13 5.56 12.75
C SER A 170 16.27 4.59 13.93
N SER A 171 17.44 4.60 14.59
CA SER A 171 17.67 3.85 15.84
C SER A 171 16.72 4.29 16.95
N TYR A 172 16.38 5.58 17.03
CA TYR A 172 15.38 6.09 17.97
C TYR A 172 13.98 5.53 17.70
N ALA A 173 13.54 5.50 16.45
CA ALA A 173 12.24 4.93 16.08
C ALA A 173 12.17 3.43 16.39
N LEU A 174 13.28 2.72 16.22
CA LEU A 174 13.42 1.32 16.58
C LEU A 174 13.32 1.13 18.11
N MET A 175 14.06 1.90 18.88
CA MET A 175 14.02 1.89 20.36
C MET A 175 12.59 2.09 20.87
N ARG A 176 11.89 3.12 20.41
CA ARG A 176 10.48 3.38 20.78
C ARG A 176 9.53 2.24 20.42
N SER A 177 9.89 1.46 19.40
CA SER A 177 9.11 0.28 19.01
C SER A 177 9.31 -0.88 19.96
N PHE A 178 10.54 -1.10 20.41
CA PHE A 178 10.84 -2.11 21.41
C PHE A 178 10.26 -1.76 22.77
N GLU A 179 10.35 -0.50 23.21
CA GLU A 179 9.71 -0.04 24.46
C GLU A 179 8.23 -0.35 24.50
N ARG A 180 7.48 0.03 23.44
CA ARG A 180 6.04 -0.28 23.36
C ARG A 180 5.76 -1.79 23.35
N ARG A 181 6.65 -2.57 22.71
CA ARG A 181 6.49 -4.02 22.71
C ARG A 181 6.73 -4.63 24.07
N VAL A 182 7.76 -4.18 24.78
CA VAL A 182 8.04 -4.63 26.17
C VAL A 182 6.83 -4.28 27.05
N GLN A 183 6.36 -3.04 27.04
CA GLN A 183 5.19 -2.60 27.81
C GLN A 183 3.97 -3.47 27.53
N LYS A 184 3.71 -3.79 26.25
CA LYS A 184 2.58 -4.66 25.88
C LYS A 184 2.75 -6.10 26.37
N LEU A 185 3.95 -6.63 26.33
CA LEU A 185 4.24 -7.98 26.85
C LEU A 185 4.10 -8.02 28.38
N ASP A 186 4.59 -7.00 29.09
CA ASP A 186 4.45 -6.91 30.54
C ASP A 186 2.99 -6.78 30.97
N GLU A 187 2.18 -6.06 30.20
CA GLU A 187 0.75 -5.98 30.42
C GLU A 187 0.05 -7.33 30.25
N LEU A 188 0.38 -8.04 29.17
CA LEU A 188 -0.18 -9.37 28.91
C LEU A 188 0.23 -10.40 29.98
N ILE A 189 1.48 -10.36 30.45
CA ILE A 189 1.95 -11.21 31.54
C ILE A 189 1.13 -10.96 32.80
N ARG A 190 0.95 -9.67 33.18
CA ARG A 190 0.13 -9.29 34.34
C ARG A 190 -1.32 -9.78 34.23
N GLN A 191 -1.94 -9.66 33.06
CA GLN A 191 -3.32 -10.13 32.82
C GLN A 191 -3.44 -11.64 32.96
N ILE A 192 -2.41 -12.39 32.55
CA ILE A 192 -2.38 -13.84 32.71
C ILE A 192 -2.15 -14.22 34.19
N GLU A 193 -1.23 -13.55 34.86
CA GLU A 193 -0.93 -13.79 36.28
C GLU A 193 -2.11 -13.43 37.20
N SER A 194 -2.86 -12.39 36.86
CA SER A 194 -4.10 -11.99 37.59
C SER A 194 -5.30 -12.86 37.28
N GLY A 195 -5.22 -13.73 36.27
CA GLY A 195 -6.34 -14.57 35.82
C GLY A 195 -7.39 -13.83 34.99
N GLU A 196 -7.14 -12.57 34.61
CA GLU A 196 -8.03 -11.79 33.74
C GLU A 196 -8.01 -12.28 32.30
N LEU A 197 -6.90 -12.90 31.87
CA LEU A 197 -6.73 -13.45 30.52
C LEU A 197 -6.16 -14.88 30.61
N SER A 198 -6.85 -15.85 30.02
CA SER A 198 -6.30 -17.20 29.90
C SER A 198 -5.35 -17.32 28.72
N ALA A 199 -4.40 -18.25 28.79
CA ALA A 199 -3.48 -18.55 27.71
C ALA A 199 -4.22 -19.01 26.42
N GLU A 200 -5.38 -19.63 26.56
CA GLU A 200 -6.24 -20.07 25.45
C GLU A 200 -6.93 -18.90 24.76
N GLU A 201 -7.43 -17.93 25.51
CA GLU A 201 -8.02 -16.68 24.97
C GLU A 201 -6.98 -15.85 24.22
N LEU A 202 -5.76 -15.75 24.77
CA LEU A 202 -4.66 -15.09 24.08
C LEU A 202 -4.32 -15.76 22.74
N ALA A 203 -4.28 -17.09 22.71
CA ALA A 203 -4.01 -17.84 21.48
C ALA A 203 -5.13 -17.66 20.43
N ASN A 204 -6.38 -17.51 20.86
CA ASN A 204 -7.52 -17.27 19.98
C ASN A 204 -7.56 -15.83 19.42
N GLN A 205 -7.14 -14.83 20.20
CA GLN A 205 -7.03 -13.44 19.71
C GLN A 205 -5.87 -13.24 18.69
N GLN A 206 -4.93 -14.16 18.64
CA GLN A 206 -3.79 -14.12 17.71
C GLN A 206 -4.01 -14.92 16.43
N ARG A 207 -5.13 -15.61 16.30
CA ARG A 207 -5.55 -16.29 15.07
C ARG A 207 -6.33 -15.36 14.16
#